data_67d6066388c3964d0c20b738d96155a2
#
_entry.id   67d6066388c3964d0c20b738d96155a2
#
_cell.length_a   1.000
_cell.length_b   1.000
_cell.length_c   1.000
_cell.angle_alpha   90.00
_cell.angle_beta   90.00
_cell.angle_gamma   90.00
#
_symmetry.space_group_name_H-M   'P 1'
#
loop_
_entity.id
_entity.type
_entity.pdbx_description
1 polymer ?
#
loop_
_entity_poly.entity_id
_entity_poly.type
_entity_poly.pdbx_seq_one_letter_code
_entity_poly.pdbx_strand_id
1 'polypeptide(L)'
;WRVALEGGADCTVQGLRGLISGTDPHSVGFAVRSLMALRLFLGRIFRLDGRAQEKPTSLLTAAVPADLAQRSQAPPGTPDGSFTLLYMLPREAVYEILNATVHAVLVVAVTPSAGGHHFYWATYIRPVGPITTPYMGLIDPFRRSIVYPGLESWLQRIWLDTVARAGG
;
A
#
# COMPACT_ATOMS: atom_id res chain seq x y z
N TRP A 1 0.46 5.32 -9.93
CA TRP A 1 -0.99 5.21 -10.06
C TRP A 1 -1.69 6.39 -9.40
N ARG A 2 -2.86 6.80 -9.92
CA ARG A 2 -3.60 7.95 -9.40
C ARG A 2 -5.09 7.61 -9.32
N VAL A 3 -5.74 7.99 -8.22
CA VAL A 3 -7.19 7.88 -8.02
C VAL A 3 -7.76 9.25 -7.71
N ALA A 4 -8.86 9.63 -8.34
CA ALA A 4 -9.63 10.81 -7.98
C ALA A 4 -10.55 10.47 -6.80
N LEU A 5 -10.52 11.31 -5.77
CA LEU A 5 -11.37 11.26 -4.57
C LEU A 5 -12.24 12.51 -4.58
N GLU A 6 -13.47 12.39 -5.04
CA GLU A 6 -14.38 13.54 -5.21
C GLU A 6 -14.96 13.99 -3.87
N GLY A 7 -15.07 15.29 -3.68
CA GLY A 7 -15.61 15.89 -2.45
C GLY A 7 -14.68 15.78 -1.26
N GLY A 8 -15.24 16.05 -0.05
CA GLY A 8 -14.51 16.05 1.22
C GLY A 8 -13.71 17.32 1.48
N ALA A 9 -13.75 17.83 2.72
CA ALA A 9 -13.06 19.09 3.08
C ALA A 9 -11.55 18.89 3.25
N ASP A 10 -11.14 17.83 3.93
CA ASP A 10 -9.74 17.50 4.20
C ASP A 10 -9.48 16.01 4.00
N CYS A 11 -8.41 15.70 3.29
CA CYS A 11 -7.94 14.35 3.11
C CYS A 11 -6.47 14.26 3.51
N THR A 12 -6.18 13.43 4.50
CA THR A 12 -4.81 13.11 4.93
C THR A 12 -4.50 11.64 4.69
N VAL A 13 -3.22 11.33 4.59
CA VAL A 13 -2.80 9.90 4.46
C VAL A 13 -3.20 9.11 5.70
N GLN A 14 -3.13 9.71 6.90
CA GLN A 14 -3.55 9.05 8.13
C GLN A 14 -5.07 8.79 8.15
N GLY A 15 -5.89 9.75 7.68
CA GLY A 15 -7.34 9.57 7.54
C GLY A 15 -7.69 8.45 6.57
N LEU A 16 -7.06 8.43 5.39
CA LEU A 16 -7.24 7.35 4.41
C LEU A 16 -6.79 5.99 4.95
N ARG A 17 -5.66 5.95 5.68
CA ARG A 17 -5.21 4.72 6.33
C ARG A 17 -6.24 4.20 7.35
N GLY A 18 -6.79 5.10 8.18
CA GLY A 18 -7.85 4.76 9.13
C GLY A 18 -9.10 4.21 8.44
N LEU A 19 -9.49 4.84 7.33
CA LEU A 19 -10.61 4.40 6.49
C LEU A 19 -10.37 2.98 5.93
N ILE A 20 -9.21 2.75 5.34
CA ILE A 20 -8.81 1.45 4.78
C ILE A 20 -8.77 0.38 5.87
N SER A 21 -8.17 0.68 7.01
CA SER A 21 -8.04 -0.26 8.14
C SER A 21 -9.36 -0.56 8.84
N GLY A 22 -10.30 0.38 8.85
CA GLY A 22 -11.64 0.20 9.41
C GLY A 22 -12.63 -0.51 8.49
N THR A 23 -12.24 -0.76 7.25
CA THR A 23 -13.12 -1.42 6.27
C THR A 23 -12.93 -2.93 6.32
N ASP A 24 -14.04 -3.69 6.27
CA ASP A 24 -14.01 -5.16 6.26
C ASP A 24 -13.12 -5.67 5.10
N PRO A 25 -12.09 -6.49 5.38
CA PRO A 25 -11.26 -7.10 4.36
C PRO A 25 -12.05 -7.88 3.28
N HIS A 26 -13.24 -8.37 3.62
CA HIS A 26 -14.12 -9.06 2.68
C HIS A 26 -14.80 -8.13 1.68
N SER A 27 -14.90 -6.83 1.98
CA SER A 27 -15.43 -5.81 1.07
C SER A 27 -14.45 -5.42 -0.03
N VAL A 28 -13.16 -5.73 0.17
CA VAL A 28 -12.13 -5.58 -0.84
C VAL A 28 -12.40 -6.61 -1.94
N GLY A 29 -12.88 -6.15 -3.08
CA GLY A 29 -13.51 -6.95 -4.14
C GLY A 29 -12.71 -8.17 -4.60
N PHE A 30 -13.34 -8.99 -5.43
CA PHE A 30 -12.81 -10.23 -6.01
C PHE A 30 -11.38 -10.12 -6.54
N ALA A 31 -10.99 -8.96 -7.10
CA ALA A 31 -9.66 -8.71 -7.64
C ALA A 31 -8.53 -8.83 -6.61
N VAL A 32 -8.70 -8.25 -5.41
CA VAL A 32 -7.68 -8.32 -4.35
C VAL A 32 -7.67 -9.70 -3.72
N ARG A 33 -8.82 -10.32 -3.55
CA ARG A 33 -8.91 -11.71 -3.06
C ARG A 33 -8.23 -12.68 -4.03
N SER A 34 -8.41 -12.50 -5.34
CA SER A 34 -7.76 -13.30 -6.38
C SER A 34 -6.24 -13.09 -6.39
N LEU A 35 -5.77 -11.85 -6.17
CA LEU A 35 -4.34 -11.58 -6.03
C LEU A 35 -3.74 -12.28 -4.79
N MET A 36 -4.45 -12.22 -3.65
CA MET A 36 -4.00 -12.91 -2.44
C MET A 36 -3.97 -14.43 -2.64
N ALA A 37 -5.00 -14.99 -3.29
CA ALA A 37 -5.04 -16.40 -3.64
C ALA A 37 -3.90 -16.79 -4.58
N LEU A 38 -3.63 -15.97 -5.62
CA LEU A 38 -2.52 -16.18 -6.54
C LEU A 38 -1.17 -16.09 -5.81
N ARG A 39 -1.00 -15.11 -4.93
CA ARG A 39 0.21 -14.96 -4.12
C ARG A 39 0.45 -16.20 -3.24
N LEU A 40 -0.58 -16.67 -2.54
CA LEU A 40 -0.48 -17.87 -1.70
C LEU A 40 -0.20 -19.12 -2.54
N PHE A 41 -0.84 -19.26 -3.69
CA PHE A 41 -0.61 -20.37 -4.61
C PHE A 41 0.84 -20.37 -5.14
N LEU A 42 1.33 -19.23 -5.60
CA LEU A 42 2.72 -19.08 -6.07
C LEU A 42 3.71 -19.26 -4.91
N GLY A 43 3.41 -18.74 -3.72
CA GLY A 43 4.20 -18.93 -2.51
C GLY A 43 4.37 -20.41 -2.19
N ARG A 44 3.32 -21.20 -2.35
CA ARG A 44 3.31 -22.65 -2.12
C ARG A 44 4.11 -23.41 -3.19
N ILE A 45 3.94 -23.06 -4.47
CA ILE A 45 4.68 -23.69 -5.59
C ILE A 45 6.17 -23.41 -5.48
N PHE A 46 6.56 -22.18 -5.23
CA PHE A 46 7.96 -21.77 -5.17
C PHE A 46 8.58 -21.96 -3.78
N ARG A 47 7.86 -22.57 -2.82
CA ARG A 47 8.31 -22.78 -1.43
C ARG A 47 8.82 -21.49 -0.78
N LEU A 48 8.18 -20.35 -1.08
CA LEU A 48 8.59 -19.04 -0.57
C LEU A 48 8.21 -18.86 0.90
N ASP A 49 7.20 -19.56 1.37
CA ASP A 49 6.67 -19.45 2.74
C ASP A 49 7.58 -20.12 3.80
N GLY A 50 8.47 -21.05 3.40
CA GLY A 50 9.35 -21.76 4.33
C GLY A 50 10.55 -20.95 4.85
N ARG A 51 10.84 -19.79 4.28
CA ARG A 51 11.94 -18.88 4.68
C ARG A 51 11.46 -17.59 5.36
N ALA A 52 10.15 -17.44 5.56
CA ALA A 52 9.53 -16.21 6.06
C ALA A 52 9.45 -16.13 7.60
N GLN A 53 10.17 -16.99 8.33
CA GLN A 53 10.02 -17.10 9.79
C GLN A 53 10.84 -16.08 10.60
N GLU A 54 11.81 -15.44 9.99
CA GLU A 54 12.45 -14.26 10.59
C GLU A 54 11.80 -13.02 9.99
N LYS A 55 11.12 -12.21 10.80
CA LYS A 55 10.67 -10.87 10.37
C LYS A 55 11.93 -10.12 9.94
N PRO A 56 12.14 -9.87 8.65
CA PRO A 56 13.34 -9.19 8.22
C PRO A 56 13.33 -7.79 8.85
N THR A 57 14.42 -7.48 9.54
CA THR A 57 14.63 -6.14 10.07
C THR A 57 14.59 -5.16 8.90
N SER A 58 13.82 -4.08 9.03
CA SER A 58 13.78 -3.02 8.02
C SER A 58 15.20 -2.58 7.64
N LEU A 59 15.51 -2.58 6.36
CA LEU A 59 16.80 -2.14 5.85
C LEU A 59 16.88 -0.62 5.70
N LEU A 60 15.74 0.04 5.54
CA LEU A 60 15.67 1.47 5.21
C LEU A 60 15.31 2.36 6.40
N THR A 61 14.85 1.81 7.51
CA THR A 61 14.52 2.61 8.71
C THR A 61 15.68 3.48 9.18
N ALA A 62 16.90 2.94 9.21
CA ALA A 62 18.09 3.69 9.59
C ALA A 62 18.55 4.71 8.54
N ALA A 63 18.07 4.59 7.31
CA ALA A 63 18.39 5.51 6.21
C ALA A 63 17.41 6.67 6.07
N VAL A 64 16.34 6.71 6.90
CA VAL A 64 15.38 7.82 6.89
C VAL A 64 16.08 9.10 7.34
N PRO A 65 16.03 10.20 6.55
CA PRO A 65 16.61 11.48 6.95
C PRO A 65 16.06 11.96 8.29
N ALA A 66 16.90 12.51 9.13
CA ALA A 66 16.56 12.91 10.50
C ALA A 66 15.43 13.95 10.56
N ASP A 67 15.38 14.86 9.60
CA ASP A 67 14.34 15.89 9.48
C ASP A 67 12.97 15.25 9.14
N LEU A 68 12.93 14.24 8.28
CA LEU A 68 11.71 13.50 7.99
C LEU A 68 11.27 12.63 9.18
N ALA A 69 12.22 11.98 9.85
CA ALA A 69 11.94 11.18 11.04
C ALA A 69 11.33 12.03 12.17
N GLN A 70 11.86 13.24 12.40
CA GLN A 70 11.35 14.19 13.41
C GLN A 70 9.95 14.75 13.08
N ARG A 71 9.67 14.97 11.81
CA ARG A 71 8.38 15.49 11.34
C ARG A 71 7.33 14.40 11.13
N SER A 72 7.72 13.15 11.19
CA SER A 72 6.83 12.02 10.98
C SER A 72 5.80 11.90 12.09
N GLN A 73 4.53 11.68 11.71
CA GLN A 73 3.40 11.48 12.62
C GLN A 73 3.49 10.17 13.42
N ALA A 74 4.33 9.24 12.97
CA ALA A 74 4.63 8.01 13.70
C ALA A 74 6.12 7.66 13.51
N PRO A 75 6.77 7.01 14.49
CA PRO A 75 8.19 6.69 14.43
C PRO A 75 8.54 5.80 13.24
N PRO A 76 9.70 6.03 12.57
CA PRO A 76 10.25 5.09 11.61
C PRO A 76 10.39 3.69 12.22
N GLY A 77 10.11 2.66 11.43
CA GLY A 77 10.11 1.28 11.91
C GLY A 77 8.79 0.79 12.49
N THR A 78 7.76 1.65 12.58
CA THR A 78 6.43 1.25 13.07
C THR A 78 5.82 0.20 12.15
N PRO A 79 5.44 -0.99 12.67
CA PRO A 79 4.78 -2.02 11.88
C PRO A 79 3.36 -1.59 11.46
N ASP A 80 3.00 -1.90 10.23
CA ASP A 80 1.68 -1.68 9.65
C ASP A 80 1.25 -2.87 8.78
N GLY A 81 0.73 -3.90 9.38
CA GLY A 81 0.44 -5.18 8.74
C GLY A 81 1.72 -5.85 8.21
N SER A 82 1.80 -6.02 6.88
CA SER A 82 2.99 -6.55 6.20
C SER A 82 4.01 -5.47 5.83
N PHE A 83 3.75 -4.23 6.18
CA PHE A 83 4.58 -3.07 5.89
C PHE A 83 5.33 -2.61 7.13
N THR A 84 6.44 -1.91 6.91
CA THR A 84 7.14 -1.14 7.93
C THR A 84 7.09 0.32 7.51
N LEU A 85 6.57 1.19 8.37
CA LEU A 85 6.53 2.62 8.10
C LEU A 85 7.95 3.19 8.12
N LEU A 86 8.33 3.92 7.08
CA LEU A 86 9.57 4.69 7.05
C LEU A 86 9.34 6.11 7.58
N TYR A 87 8.34 6.80 7.08
CA TYR A 87 7.83 8.05 7.64
C TYR A 87 6.39 8.32 7.16
N MET A 88 5.69 9.17 7.91
CA MET A 88 4.35 9.64 7.57
C MET A 88 4.21 11.12 7.84
N LEU A 89 3.93 11.90 6.81
CA LEU A 89 3.55 13.31 6.87
C LEU A 89 2.03 13.43 6.60
N PRO A 90 1.41 14.58 6.83
CA PRO A 90 -0.04 14.72 6.62
C PRO A 90 -0.54 14.30 5.23
N ARG A 91 0.27 14.52 4.20
CA ARG A 91 -0.11 14.24 2.80
C ARG A 91 0.77 13.21 2.09
N GLU A 92 1.70 12.58 2.80
CA GLU A 92 2.63 11.63 2.22
C GLU A 92 3.02 10.59 3.26
N ALA A 93 3.13 9.32 2.85
CA ALA A 93 3.76 8.29 3.66
C ALA A 93 4.57 7.33 2.80
N VAL A 94 5.62 6.80 3.37
CA VAL A 94 6.51 5.83 2.73
C VAL A 94 6.63 4.60 3.62
N TYR A 95 6.44 3.45 3.00
CA TYR A 95 6.50 2.15 3.64
C TYR A 95 7.52 1.24 2.96
N GLU A 96 8.15 0.40 3.74
CA GLU A 96 8.99 -0.69 3.25
C GLU A 96 8.25 -2.02 3.34
N ILE A 97 8.44 -2.84 2.31
CA ILE A 97 8.01 -4.23 2.26
C ILE A 97 9.26 -5.07 2.03
N LEU A 98 9.62 -5.89 3.00
CA LEU A 98 10.75 -6.79 2.88
C LEU A 98 10.29 -8.21 3.17
N ASN A 99 10.48 -9.10 2.19
CA ASN A 99 10.21 -10.52 2.34
C ASN A 99 11.20 -11.34 1.48
N ALA A 100 11.08 -12.66 1.50
CA ALA A 100 12.01 -13.57 0.81
C ALA A 100 12.07 -13.37 -0.72
N THR A 101 11.09 -12.70 -1.32
CA THR A 101 10.96 -12.55 -2.78
C THR A 101 11.16 -11.15 -3.27
N VAL A 102 10.89 -10.15 -2.44
CA VAL A 102 10.89 -8.76 -2.86
C VAL A 102 11.30 -7.83 -1.73
N HIS A 103 12.11 -6.85 -2.07
CA HIS A 103 12.31 -5.63 -1.30
C HIS A 103 11.64 -4.49 -2.07
N ALA A 104 10.61 -3.91 -1.49
CA ALA A 104 9.85 -2.86 -2.15
C ALA A 104 9.64 -1.66 -1.23
N VAL A 105 9.53 -0.49 -1.86
CA VAL A 105 9.11 0.76 -1.22
C VAL A 105 7.78 1.16 -1.82
N LEU A 106 6.78 1.33 -0.97
CA LEU A 106 5.48 1.88 -1.32
C LEU A 106 5.45 3.35 -0.89
N VAL A 107 5.25 4.22 -1.84
CA VAL A 107 5.01 5.65 -1.62
C VAL A 107 3.54 5.93 -1.83
N VAL A 108 2.90 6.60 -0.90
CA VAL A 108 1.53 7.10 -1.03
C VAL A 108 1.51 8.59 -0.79
N ALA A 109 0.69 9.30 -1.56
CA ALA A 109 0.54 10.75 -1.41
C ALA A 109 -0.90 11.20 -1.72
N VAL A 110 -1.31 12.30 -1.10
CA VAL A 110 -2.60 12.95 -1.34
C VAL A 110 -2.35 14.40 -1.73
N THR A 111 -2.98 14.85 -2.80
CA THR A 111 -2.91 16.24 -3.23
C THR A 111 -4.31 16.83 -3.40
N PRO A 112 -4.53 18.09 -3.05
CA PRO A 112 -5.80 18.77 -3.35
C PRO A 112 -6.04 18.87 -4.86
N SER A 113 -7.30 18.86 -5.26
CA SER A 113 -7.76 19.15 -6.62
C SER A 113 -9.00 20.02 -6.61
N ALA A 114 -9.42 20.54 -7.76
CA ALA A 114 -10.56 21.47 -7.86
C ALA A 114 -11.91 20.90 -7.37
N GLY A 115 -12.07 19.57 -7.34
CA GLY A 115 -13.32 18.91 -6.91
C GLY A 115 -13.14 17.92 -5.76
N GLY A 116 -11.98 17.97 -5.05
CA GLY A 116 -11.66 17.00 -3.99
C GLY A 116 -10.18 16.77 -3.88
N HIS A 117 -9.74 15.52 -4.01
CA HIS A 117 -8.34 15.14 -3.83
C HIS A 117 -7.90 14.13 -4.87
N HIS A 118 -6.59 14.06 -5.13
CA HIS A 118 -5.98 12.95 -5.84
C HIS A 118 -5.14 12.13 -4.86
N PHE A 119 -5.40 10.84 -4.81
CA PHE A 119 -4.56 9.86 -4.12
C PHE A 119 -3.61 9.23 -5.13
N TYR A 120 -2.35 9.19 -4.78
CA TYR A 120 -1.29 8.58 -5.58
C TYR A 120 -0.65 7.44 -4.83
N TRP A 121 -0.28 6.37 -5.55
CA TRP A 121 0.66 5.40 -5.02
C TRP A 121 1.66 4.96 -6.08
N ALA A 122 2.87 4.71 -5.63
CA ALA A 122 3.94 4.14 -6.43
C ALA A 122 4.62 3.03 -5.65
N THR A 123 4.97 1.95 -6.34
CA THR A 123 5.70 0.84 -5.75
C THR A 123 7.00 0.66 -6.49
N TYR A 124 8.10 0.86 -5.80
CA TYR A 124 9.45 0.60 -6.30
C TYR A 124 9.90 -0.76 -5.80
N ILE A 125 10.31 -1.64 -6.72
CA ILE A 125 10.64 -3.03 -6.39
C ILE A 125 12.09 -3.29 -6.75
N ARG A 126 12.86 -3.78 -5.77
CA ARG A 126 14.20 -4.29 -5.94
C ARG A 126 14.16 -5.82 -5.89
N PRO A 127 14.65 -6.52 -6.91
CA PRO A 127 14.80 -7.96 -6.87
C PRO A 127 15.73 -8.39 -5.72
N VAL A 128 15.30 -9.40 -4.96
CA VAL A 128 16.09 -9.96 -3.84
C VAL A 128 16.80 -11.26 -4.29
N GLY A 129 16.29 -11.89 -5.34
CA GLY A 129 16.87 -13.14 -5.87
C GLY A 129 16.45 -13.41 -7.30
N PRO A 130 16.98 -14.48 -7.91
CA PRO A 130 16.74 -14.80 -9.32
C PRO A 130 15.27 -15.09 -9.65
N ILE A 131 14.50 -15.49 -8.65
CA ILE A 131 13.06 -15.80 -8.79
C ILE A 131 12.19 -14.55 -8.87
N THR A 132 12.67 -13.40 -8.38
CA THR A 132 11.87 -12.16 -8.34
C THR A 132 11.48 -11.69 -9.73
N THR A 133 12.41 -11.70 -10.68
CA THR A 133 12.15 -11.21 -12.05
C THR A 133 11.05 -12.00 -12.76
N PRO A 134 11.11 -13.34 -12.88
CA PRO A 134 10.03 -14.10 -13.50
C PRO A 134 8.72 -14.02 -12.71
N TYR A 135 8.77 -13.97 -11.37
CA TYR A 135 7.60 -13.77 -10.52
C TYR A 135 6.91 -12.43 -10.80
N MET A 136 7.68 -11.34 -10.88
CA MET A 136 7.15 -10.01 -11.19
C MET A 136 6.60 -9.92 -12.61
N GLY A 137 7.29 -10.54 -13.59
CA GLY A 137 6.81 -10.61 -14.97
C GLY A 137 5.45 -11.31 -15.09
N LEU A 138 5.21 -12.33 -14.29
CA LEU A 138 3.93 -13.05 -14.26
C LEU A 138 2.82 -12.24 -13.58
N ILE A 139 3.14 -11.53 -12.50
CA ILE A 139 2.15 -10.81 -11.67
C ILE A 139 1.83 -9.42 -12.23
N ASP A 140 2.77 -8.75 -12.88
CA ASP A 140 2.61 -7.36 -13.28
C ASP A 140 1.43 -7.11 -14.24
N PRO A 141 1.21 -7.93 -15.30
CA PRO A 141 0.03 -7.80 -16.15
C PRO A 141 -1.27 -7.92 -15.35
N PHE A 142 -1.34 -8.88 -14.41
CA PHE A 142 -2.50 -9.10 -13.56
C PHE A 142 -2.75 -7.94 -12.60
N ARG A 143 -1.68 -7.40 -12.00
CA ARG A 143 -1.75 -6.20 -11.16
C ARG A 143 -2.35 -5.02 -11.91
N ARG A 144 -1.85 -4.75 -13.12
CA ARG A 144 -2.26 -3.59 -13.92
C ARG A 144 -3.70 -3.70 -14.43
N SER A 145 -4.10 -4.90 -14.88
CA SER A 145 -5.39 -5.09 -15.57
C SER A 145 -6.54 -5.35 -14.61
N ILE A 146 -6.29 -5.92 -13.43
CA ILE A 146 -7.35 -6.38 -12.52
C ILE A 146 -7.25 -5.73 -11.15
N VAL A 147 -6.04 -5.75 -10.57
CA VAL A 147 -5.88 -5.32 -9.16
C VAL A 147 -5.99 -3.81 -9.01
N TYR A 148 -5.28 -3.06 -9.81
CA TYR A 148 -5.28 -1.60 -9.71
C TYR A 148 -6.65 -0.98 -10.04
N PRO A 149 -7.34 -1.36 -11.12
CA PRO A 149 -8.72 -0.88 -11.34
C PRO A 149 -9.69 -1.28 -10.23
N GLY A 150 -9.52 -2.50 -9.68
CA GLY A 150 -10.32 -2.96 -8.55
C GLY A 150 -10.08 -2.17 -7.27
N LEU A 151 -8.83 -1.86 -6.95
CA LEU A 151 -8.45 -0.99 -5.82
C LEU A 151 -8.94 0.45 -6.00
N GLU A 152 -8.83 0.99 -7.21
CA GLU A 152 -9.34 2.32 -7.53
C GLU A 152 -10.84 2.42 -7.27
N SER A 153 -11.63 1.52 -7.85
CA SER A 153 -13.09 1.49 -7.68
C SER A 153 -13.51 1.27 -6.23
N TRP A 154 -12.76 0.43 -5.48
CA TRP A 154 -12.99 0.19 -4.07
C TRP A 154 -12.69 1.43 -3.22
N LEU A 155 -11.54 2.07 -3.44
CA LEU A 155 -11.14 3.27 -2.70
C LEU A 155 -12.10 4.44 -2.95
N GLN A 156 -12.51 4.66 -4.19
CA GLN A 156 -13.52 5.67 -4.52
C GLN A 156 -14.84 5.42 -3.79
N ARG A 157 -15.31 4.18 -3.73
CA ARG A 157 -16.56 3.81 -3.06
C ARG A 157 -16.49 4.10 -1.56
N ILE A 158 -15.46 3.61 -0.87
CA ILE A 158 -15.34 3.84 0.59
C ILE A 158 -15.16 5.34 0.91
N TRP A 159 -14.51 6.09 0.03
CA TRP A 159 -14.37 7.53 0.17
C TRP A 159 -15.71 8.23 0.05
N LEU A 160 -16.49 7.97 -1.02
CA LEU A 160 -17.83 8.55 -1.21
C LEU A 160 -18.78 8.22 -0.06
N ASP A 161 -18.77 6.98 0.43
CA ASP A 161 -19.56 6.57 1.60
C ASP A 161 -19.17 7.37 2.87
N THR A 162 -17.92 7.77 2.97
CA THR A 162 -17.43 8.56 4.12
C THR A 162 -17.83 10.03 3.98
N VAL A 163 -17.68 10.61 2.80
CA VAL A 163 -18.09 11.98 2.51
C VAL A 163 -19.60 12.14 2.71
N ALA A 164 -20.40 11.20 2.23
CA ALA A 164 -21.85 11.22 2.41
C ALA A 164 -22.26 11.18 3.89
N ARG A 165 -21.55 10.38 4.72
CA ARG A 165 -21.81 10.32 6.17
C ARG A 165 -21.36 11.56 6.93
N ALA A 166 -20.38 12.28 6.43
CA ALA A 166 -19.89 13.51 7.06
C ALA A 166 -20.72 14.78 6.69
N GLY A 167 -21.49 14.69 5.60
CA GLY A 167 -22.33 15.80 5.09
C GLY A 167 -23.80 15.73 5.49
N GLY A 168 -24.24 14.70 6.18
CA GLY A 168 -25.58 14.53 6.73
C GLY A 168 -25.62 14.66 8.25
#